data_516986fde69d3857eb6c3f6907b44c6d
#
_entry.id   516986fde69d3857eb6c3f6907b44c6d
#
_cell.length_a   1.000
_cell.length_b   1.000
_cell.length_c   1.000
_cell.angle_alpha   90.00
_cell.angle_beta   90.00
_cell.angle_gamma   90.00
#
_symmetry.space_group_name_H-M   'P 1'
#
loop_
_entity.id
_entity.type
_entity.pdbx_description
1 polymer ?
#
loop_
_entity_poly.entity_id
_entity_poly.type
_entity_poly.pdbx_seq_one_letter_code
_entity_poly.pdbx_strand_id
1 'polypeptide(L)'
;MKYSLVIFSFLFLIIFTFSSTAQETAKANKGEGVLQFLKRFNRTKSFHFDRFIELNRDKLDKNNGLKLGVTYTLPPLQNEGNEPLFGEKLAKYTIDSDELNGACFYLVSGHGGPDPGAIGELRGHPLHEDEYAYDIMLRLARNLMSKGAKVHIIIQDAKDGIRNDKFLDVSDRETCMGQVIPLNQVKRLQQRCDKINELFKKDKEHYRRALFIHLDSRSESKQIDVFFYHYDGSAKGKHLANTLQNVFNRK
;
A
#
# COMPACT_ATOMS: atom_id res chain seq x y z
N MET A 1 30.97 -61.38 4.39
CA MET A 1 31.35 -60.03 3.93
C MET A 1 30.29 -59.09 4.34
N LYS A 2 30.58 -58.22 5.34
CA LYS A 2 29.64 -57.18 5.83
C LYS A 2 30.06 -55.86 5.17
N TYR A 3 29.20 -55.27 4.35
CA TYR A 3 29.43 -53.94 3.80
C TYR A 3 28.86 -52.91 4.77
N SER A 4 29.74 -52.08 5.34
CA SER A 4 29.40 -50.94 6.18
C SER A 4 29.10 -49.77 5.27
N LEU A 5 27.85 -49.30 5.29
CA LEU A 5 27.41 -48.11 4.55
C LEU A 5 27.71 -46.86 5.38
N VAL A 6 28.72 -46.10 4.96
CA VAL A 6 29.05 -44.81 5.58
C VAL A 6 28.19 -43.73 4.90
N ILE A 7 27.16 -43.23 5.61
CA ILE A 7 26.33 -42.10 5.16
C ILE A 7 27.07 -40.81 5.53
N PHE A 8 27.61 -40.12 4.51
CA PHE A 8 28.14 -38.78 4.64
C PHE A 8 26.98 -37.79 4.62
N SER A 9 26.61 -37.27 5.79
CA SER A 9 25.61 -36.19 5.91
C SER A 9 26.30 -34.86 5.60
N PHE A 10 26.06 -34.32 4.42
CA PHE A 10 26.48 -32.96 4.06
C PHE A 10 25.50 -31.96 4.70
N LEU A 11 25.90 -31.36 5.82
CA LEU A 11 25.18 -30.23 6.45
C LEU A 11 25.43 -28.97 5.61
N PHE A 12 24.48 -28.61 4.76
CA PHE A 12 24.53 -27.39 3.99
C PHE A 12 24.17 -26.20 4.93
N LEU A 13 25.19 -25.55 5.46
CA LEU A 13 25.04 -24.34 6.27
C LEU A 13 24.72 -23.17 5.35
N ILE A 14 23.43 -22.86 5.18
CA ILE A 14 23.00 -21.64 4.47
C ILE A 14 23.30 -20.45 5.37
N ILE A 15 24.41 -19.78 5.12
CA ILE A 15 24.75 -18.50 5.75
C ILE A 15 23.87 -17.43 5.11
N PHE A 16 22.76 -17.08 5.76
CA PHE A 16 22.02 -15.86 5.44
C PHE A 16 22.89 -14.66 5.86
N THR A 17 23.58 -14.05 4.90
CA THR A 17 24.20 -12.75 5.09
C THR A 17 23.12 -11.70 5.14
N PHE A 18 22.65 -11.37 6.34
CA PHE A 18 21.90 -10.12 6.55
C PHE A 18 22.88 -8.98 6.28
N SER A 19 22.70 -8.29 5.14
CA SER A 19 23.33 -7.00 4.92
C SER A 19 22.69 -6.00 5.89
N SER A 20 23.21 -5.91 7.11
CA SER A 20 22.91 -4.84 8.02
C SER A 20 23.55 -3.57 7.42
N THR A 21 22.77 -2.74 6.76
CA THR A 21 23.20 -1.37 6.46
C THR A 21 23.43 -0.68 7.80
N ALA A 22 24.67 -0.41 8.11
CA ALA A 22 25.03 0.30 9.34
C ALA A 22 24.24 1.62 9.39
N GLN A 23 23.41 1.77 10.42
CA GLN A 23 22.57 2.93 10.60
C GLN A 23 23.45 4.16 10.80
N GLU A 24 23.32 5.16 9.94
CA GLU A 24 24.15 6.38 9.98
C GLU A 24 23.89 7.15 11.28
N THR A 25 24.95 7.64 11.91
CA THR A 25 24.87 8.39 13.17
C THR A 25 25.71 9.65 13.11
N ALA A 26 25.31 10.70 13.85
CA ALA A 26 26.03 11.96 13.90
C ALA A 26 25.85 12.67 15.25
N LYS A 27 26.74 13.64 15.55
CA LYS A 27 26.64 14.54 16.69
C LYS A 27 26.13 15.91 16.26
N ALA A 28 25.34 16.53 17.16
CA ALA A 28 24.89 17.90 16.96
C ALA A 28 26.02 18.92 17.20
N ASN A 29 26.00 20.01 16.46
CA ASN A 29 26.83 21.17 16.69
C ASN A 29 26.23 22.02 17.82
N LYS A 30 27.08 22.87 18.46
CA LYS A 30 26.60 23.78 19.50
C LYS A 30 25.54 24.75 18.96
N GLY A 31 24.37 24.79 19.61
CA GLY A 31 23.26 25.65 19.21
C GLY A 31 22.44 25.15 18.00
N GLU A 32 22.72 23.94 17.51
CA GLU A 32 21.99 23.35 16.39
C GLU A 32 20.64 22.79 16.85
N GLY A 33 19.56 23.18 16.20
CA GLY A 33 18.23 22.56 16.37
C GLY A 33 18.05 21.35 15.48
N VAL A 34 17.03 20.52 15.79
CA VAL A 34 16.77 19.25 15.06
C VAL A 34 16.64 19.47 13.54
N LEU A 35 15.91 20.49 13.11
CA LEU A 35 15.73 20.75 11.67
C LEU A 35 17.04 21.14 10.98
N GLN A 36 17.88 21.95 11.64
CA GLN A 36 19.20 22.32 11.10
C GLN A 36 20.13 21.11 11.05
N PHE A 37 20.12 20.30 12.12
CA PHE A 37 20.86 19.04 12.17
C PHE A 37 20.48 18.12 11.02
N LEU A 38 19.20 17.87 10.80
CA LEU A 38 18.71 17.03 9.72
C LEU A 38 19.04 17.60 8.34
N LYS A 39 18.91 18.92 8.15
CA LYS A 39 19.26 19.60 6.90
C LYS A 39 20.74 19.41 6.51
N ARG A 40 21.64 19.42 7.50
CA ARG A 40 23.09 19.19 7.31
C ARG A 40 23.39 17.84 6.65
N PHE A 41 22.49 16.85 6.84
CA PHE A 41 22.59 15.51 6.28
C PHE A 41 21.60 15.25 5.15
N ASN A 42 21.05 16.29 4.51
CA ASN A 42 20.05 16.18 3.44
C ASN A 42 18.71 15.51 3.84
N ARG A 43 18.34 15.55 5.11
CA ARG A 43 17.06 15.06 5.64
C ARG A 43 16.11 16.24 5.84
N THR A 44 15.53 16.73 4.74
CA THR A 44 14.73 17.97 4.74
C THR A 44 13.23 17.75 4.64
N LYS A 45 12.77 16.52 4.43
CA LYS A 45 11.34 16.19 4.36
C LYS A 45 10.75 16.02 5.77
N SER A 46 9.46 16.24 5.96
CA SER A 46 8.82 16.19 7.28
C SER A 46 8.95 14.80 7.92
N PHE A 47 8.80 13.72 7.15
CA PHE A 47 8.96 12.37 7.67
C PHE A 47 10.35 12.13 8.28
N HIS A 48 11.40 12.83 7.84
CA HIS A 48 12.72 12.73 8.47
C HIS A 48 12.69 13.25 9.90
N PHE A 49 11.93 14.34 10.15
CA PHE A 49 11.80 14.89 11.49
C PHE A 49 11.10 13.90 12.41
N ASP A 50 9.93 13.39 12.01
CA ASP A 50 9.14 12.46 12.82
C ASP A 50 9.93 11.18 13.11
N ARG A 51 10.58 10.64 12.09
CA ARG A 51 11.42 9.44 12.23
C ARG A 51 12.65 9.68 13.09
N PHE A 52 13.24 10.86 13.02
CA PHE A 52 14.36 11.24 13.88
C PHE A 52 13.96 11.30 15.37
N ILE A 53 12.81 11.89 15.67
CA ILE A 53 12.28 11.94 17.04
C ILE A 53 12.00 10.52 17.55
N GLU A 54 11.42 9.67 16.75
CA GLU A 54 11.16 8.27 17.10
C GLU A 54 12.45 7.50 17.41
N LEU A 55 13.44 7.58 16.52
CA LEU A 55 14.71 6.85 16.63
C LEU A 55 15.57 7.31 17.82
N ASN A 56 15.37 8.53 18.31
CA ASN A 56 16.22 9.14 19.32
C ASN A 56 15.46 9.61 20.57
N ARG A 57 14.23 9.13 20.79
CA ARG A 57 13.35 9.58 21.87
C ARG A 57 14.06 9.62 23.23
N ASP A 58 14.83 8.60 23.55
CA ASP A 58 15.55 8.48 24.84
C ASP A 58 16.77 9.40 24.95
N LYS A 59 17.26 9.94 23.84
CA LYS A 59 18.46 10.78 23.77
C LYS A 59 18.13 12.27 23.75
N LEU A 60 16.91 12.63 23.37
CA LEU A 60 16.45 14.02 23.28
C LEU A 60 16.11 14.58 24.66
N ASP A 61 15.99 15.89 24.76
CA ASP A 61 15.45 16.53 25.96
C ASP A 61 13.90 16.48 25.96
N LYS A 62 13.29 16.99 27.04
CA LYS A 62 11.84 17.01 27.23
C LYS A 62 11.05 17.79 26.15
N ASN A 63 11.74 18.66 25.41
CA ASN A 63 11.16 19.46 24.32
C ASN A 63 11.62 18.98 22.93
N ASN A 64 12.10 17.76 22.82
CA ASN A 64 12.70 17.19 21.62
C ASN A 64 13.96 17.93 21.13
N GLY A 65 14.66 18.65 22.04
CA GLY A 65 15.89 19.35 21.72
C GLY A 65 17.12 18.44 21.73
N LEU A 66 18.13 18.83 20.96
CA LEU A 66 19.40 18.12 20.89
C LEU A 66 20.30 18.46 22.11
N LYS A 67 20.95 17.44 22.66
CA LYS A 67 21.97 17.58 23.72
C LYS A 67 23.36 17.54 23.09
N LEU A 68 24.23 18.45 23.50
CA LEU A 68 25.62 18.50 23.03
C LEU A 68 26.40 17.24 23.45
N GLY A 69 27.22 16.72 22.54
CA GLY A 69 28.04 15.53 22.77
C GLY A 69 27.33 14.19 22.55
N VAL A 70 26.00 14.19 22.44
CA VAL A 70 25.19 12.98 22.17
C VAL A 70 25.27 12.59 20.71
N THR A 71 25.41 11.28 20.46
CA THR A 71 25.36 10.70 19.11
C THR A 71 23.94 10.29 18.79
N TYR A 72 23.39 10.89 17.74
CA TYR A 72 22.04 10.65 17.25
C TYR A 72 22.05 9.73 16.04
N THR A 73 21.03 8.90 15.93
CA THR A 73 20.77 8.05 14.80
C THR A 73 20.04 8.85 13.73
N LEU A 74 20.58 8.91 12.53
CA LEU A 74 19.94 9.59 11.40
C LEU A 74 18.84 8.72 10.79
N PRO A 75 17.70 9.29 10.41
CA PRO A 75 16.71 8.58 9.61
C PRO A 75 17.29 8.25 8.22
N PRO A 76 16.82 7.20 7.55
CA PRO A 76 17.25 6.91 6.18
C PRO A 76 16.95 8.09 5.27
N LEU A 77 17.75 8.29 4.21
CA LEU A 77 17.52 9.34 3.22
C LEU A 77 16.21 9.17 2.48
N GLN A 78 15.87 7.92 2.22
CA GLN A 78 14.59 7.53 1.61
C GLN A 78 13.85 6.66 2.62
N ASN A 79 12.58 6.93 2.81
CA ASN A 79 11.70 6.06 3.57
C ASN A 79 11.17 5.01 2.59
N GLU A 80 11.45 3.74 2.85
CA GLU A 80 11.03 2.64 1.99
C GLU A 80 9.88 1.88 2.65
N GLY A 81 8.86 1.60 1.85
CA GLY A 81 7.79 0.69 2.19
C GLY A 81 7.98 -0.66 1.51
N ASN A 82 7.31 -1.68 2.03
CA ASN A 82 7.25 -3.00 1.42
C ASN A 82 5.82 -3.54 1.52
N GLU A 83 5.20 -3.78 0.38
CA GLU A 83 3.87 -4.37 0.25
C GLU A 83 3.95 -5.57 -0.72
N PRO A 84 3.94 -6.80 -0.20
CA PRO A 84 4.08 -8.01 -1.03
C PRO A 84 2.99 -8.16 -2.10
N LEU A 85 1.79 -7.61 -1.87
CA LEU A 85 0.69 -7.66 -2.84
C LEU A 85 0.98 -6.90 -4.13
N PHE A 86 2.02 -6.04 -4.16
CA PHE A 86 2.43 -5.40 -5.42
C PHE A 86 3.23 -6.32 -6.34
N GLY A 87 3.53 -7.55 -5.90
CA GLY A 87 4.34 -8.52 -6.61
C GLY A 87 5.85 -8.30 -6.39
N GLU A 88 6.64 -9.33 -6.63
CA GLU A 88 8.07 -9.39 -6.29
C GLU A 88 8.87 -8.17 -6.76
N LYS A 89 8.62 -7.73 -8.00
CA LYS A 89 9.35 -6.61 -8.62
C LYS A 89 8.99 -5.23 -8.06
N LEU A 90 7.76 -5.07 -7.56
CA LEU A 90 7.21 -3.78 -7.16
C LEU A 90 6.85 -3.70 -5.67
N ALA A 91 7.06 -4.78 -4.90
CA ALA A 91 6.79 -4.84 -3.47
C ALA A 91 7.49 -3.72 -2.70
N LYS A 92 8.75 -3.46 -3.01
CA LYS A 92 9.48 -2.32 -2.45
C LYS A 92 9.12 -1.04 -3.16
N TYR A 93 8.87 0.01 -2.40
CA TYR A 93 8.58 1.34 -2.93
C TYR A 93 9.16 2.42 -2.04
N THR A 94 9.46 3.57 -2.64
CA THR A 94 9.94 4.76 -1.91
C THR A 94 8.74 5.59 -1.46
N ILE A 95 8.75 6.04 -0.20
CA ILE A 95 7.85 7.09 0.27
C ILE A 95 8.54 8.41 -0.04
N ASP A 96 8.11 9.06 -1.11
CA ASP A 96 8.75 10.25 -1.68
C ASP A 96 8.15 11.57 -1.18
N SER A 97 6.96 11.53 -0.59
CA SER A 97 6.34 12.69 0.06
C SER A 97 5.47 12.25 1.26
N ASP A 98 5.01 13.22 2.01
CA ASP A 98 4.10 13.06 3.15
C ASP A 98 2.79 13.84 2.96
N GLU A 99 2.48 14.19 1.71
CA GLU A 99 1.25 14.93 1.34
C GLU A 99 -0.01 14.26 1.88
N LEU A 100 0.00 12.93 2.02
CA LEU A 100 -1.12 12.14 2.52
C LEU A 100 -0.88 11.58 3.93
N ASN A 101 0.09 12.12 4.67
CA ASN A 101 0.26 11.75 6.07
C ASN A 101 -1.01 12.07 6.89
N GLY A 102 -1.45 11.11 7.71
CA GLY A 102 -2.71 11.20 8.45
C GLY A 102 -3.97 10.89 7.60
N ALA A 103 -3.79 10.42 6.37
CA ALA A 103 -4.86 9.86 5.55
C ALA A 103 -4.82 8.32 5.58
N CYS A 104 -5.99 7.69 5.61
CA CYS A 104 -6.18 6.26 5.51
C CYS A 104 -7.21 5.93 4.43
N PHE A 105 -6.85 5.00 3.56
CA PHE A 105 -7.72 4.54 2.48
C PHE A 105 -7.99 3.04 2.62
N TYR A 106 -9.26 2.66 2.47
CA TYR A 106 -9.73 1.28 2.38
C TYR A 106 -10.04 1.04 0.90
N LEU A 107 -9.15 0.34 0.20
CA LEU A 107 -9.27 0.11 -1.24
C LEU A 107 -9.87 -1.26 -1.50
N VAL A 108 -10.89 -1.29 -2.32
CA VAL A 108 -11.62 -2.50 -2.71
C VAL A 108 -11.64 -2.57 -4.23
N SER A 109 -11.07 -3.60 -4.83
CA SER A 109 -11.41 -3.96 -6.19
C SER A 109 -12.82 -4.54 -6.23
N GLY A 110 -13.60 -4.17 -7.24
CA GLY A 110 -14.88 -4.82 -7.51
C GLY A 110 -14.69 -6.31 -7.79
N HIS A 111 -15.71 -7.11 -7.50
CA HIS A 111 -15.71 -8.54 -7.81
C HIS A 111 -14.57 -9.34 -7.14
N GLY A 112 -14.07 -10.40 -7.79
CA GLY A 112 -12.98 -11.25 -7.30
C GLY A 112 -13.45 -12.55 -6.64
N GLY A 113 -12.57 -13.55 -6.59
CA GLY A 113 -12.87 -14.91 -6.20
C GLY A 113 -13.87 -15.56 -7.16
N PRO A 114 -15.03 -16.05 -6.69
CA PRO A 114 -15.99 -16.72 -7.57
C PRO A 114 -16.81 -15.77 -8.45
N ASP A 115 -16.49 -14.48 -8.51
CA ASP A 115 -17.24 -13.44 -9.21
C ASP A 115 -16.31 -12.63 -10.12
N PRO A 116 -16.23 -12.95 -11.42
CA PRO A 116 -15.36 -12.26 -12.37
C PRO A 116 -15.84 -10.85 -12.73
N GLY A 117 -17.06 -10.45 -12.33
CA GLY A 117 -17.68 -9.22 -12.78
C GLY A 117 -18.13 -9.28 -14.25
N ALA A 118 -18.03 -8.17 -14.95
CA ALA A 118 -18.27 -8.13 -16.39
C ALA A 118 -17.14 -8.86 -17.15
N ILE A 119 -17.53 -9.66 -18.14
CA ILE A 119 -16.57 -10.37 -18.99
C ILE A 119 -16.67 -9.78 -20.41
N GLY A 120 -15.60 -9.15 -20.85
CA GLY A 120 -15.41 -8.71 -22.22
C GLY A 120 -14.49 -9.65 -23.00
N GLU A 121 -14.30 -9.36 -24.28
CA GLU A 121 -13.34 -10.07 -25.12
C GLU A 121 -12.62 -9.09 -26.04
N LEU A 122 -11.32 -9.26 -26.18
CA LEU A 122 -10.53 -8.52 -27.15
C LEU A 122 -9.52 -9.46 -27.83
N ARG A 123 -9.65 -9.62 -29.15
CA ARG A 123 -8.75 -10.45 -29.99
C ARG A 123 -8.63 -11.91 -29.48
N GLY A 124 -9.74 -12.49 -29.03
CA GLY A 124 -9.78 -13.87 -28.52
C GLY A 124 -9.28 -14.03 -27.08
N HIS A 125 -8.99 -12.93 -26.38
CA HIS A 125 -8.62 -12.98 -24.97
C HIS A 125 -9.79 -12.50 -24.11
N PRO A 126 -10.21 -13.27 -23.09
CA PRO A 126 -11.22 -12.82 -22.14
C PRO A 126 -10.66 -11.69 -21.28
N LEU A 127 -11.50 -10.70 -21.00
CA LEU A 127 -11.19 -9.58 -20.14
C LEU A 127 -12.16 -9.63 -18.96
N HIS A 128 -11.66 -10.05 -17.79
CA HIS A 128 -12.47 -10.12 -16.59
C HIS A 128 -12.35 -8.83 -15.80
N GLU A 129 -13.47 -8.26 -15.38
CA GLU A 129 -13.49 -6.99 -14.65
C GLU A 129 -12.66 -7.01 -13.38
N ASP A 130 -12.75 -8.09 -12.61
CA ASP A 130 -12.05 -8.24 -11.32
C ASP A 130 -10.53 -8.13 -11.47
N GLU A 131 -9.94 -8.77 -12.48
CA GLU A 131 -8.49 -8.76 -12.73
C GLU A 131 -7.97 -7.35 -13.00
N TYR A 132 -8.65 -6.59 -13.87
CA TYR A 132 -8.25 -5.23 -14.21
C TYR A 132 -8.58 -4.24 -13.08
N ALA A 133 -9.70 -4.42 -12.38
CA ALA A 133 -10.05 -3.62 -11.21
C ALA A 133 -9.02 -3.82 -10.09
N TYR A 134 -8.53 -5.06 -9.89
CA TYR A 134 -7.50 -5.39 -8.94
C TYR A 134 -6.17 -4.73 -9.29
N ASP A 135 -5.70 -4.84 -10.53
CA ASP A 135 -4.44 -4.20 -10.98
C ASP A 135 -4.48 -2.68 -10.83
N ILE A 136 -5.57 -2.03 -11.23
CA ILE A 136 -5.77 -0.57 -11.07
C ILE A 136 -5.75 -0.20 -9.58
N MET A 137 -6.43 -0.98 -8.73
CA MET A 137 -6.47 -0.76 -7.29
C MET A 137 -5.08 -0.87 -6.67
N LEU A 138 -4.26 -1.86 -7.06
CA LEU A 138 -2.88 -2.00 -6.57
C LEU A 138 -2.00 -0.82 -7.00
N ARG A 139 -2.13 -0.32 -8.22
CA ARG A 139 -1.42 0.88 -8.70
C ARG A 139 -1.80 2.12 -7.89
N LEU A 140 -3.10 2.27 -7.62
CA LEU A 140 -3.58 3.36 -6.76
C LEU A 140 -3.03 3.21 -5.33
N ALA A 141 -3.08 2.01 -4.75
CA ALA A 141 -2.53 1.72 -3.43
C ALA A 141 -1.06 2.14 -3.33
N ARG A 142 -0.25 1.69 -4.30
CA ARG A 142 1.17 2.00 -4.35
C ARG A 142 1.44 3.50 -4.46
N ASN A 143 0.66 4.21 -5.27
CA ASN A 143 0.77 5.67 -5.41
C ASN A 143 0.40 6.40 -4.11
N LEU A 144 -0.68 6.00 -3.44
CA LEU A 144 -1.10 6.59 -2.18
C LEU A 144 -0.07 6.32 -1.05
N MET A 145 0.46 5.09 -0.99
CA MET A 145 1.49 4.73 -0.02
C MET A 145 2.81 5.47 -0.26
N SER A 146 3.20 5.69 -1.51
CA SER A 146 4.41 6.48 -1.83
C SER A 146 4.27 7.95 -1.42
N LYS A 147 3.06 8.43 -1.20
CA LYS A 147 2.76 9.78 -0.68
C LYS A 147 2.45 9.83 0.81
N GLY A 148 2.76 8.76 1.54
CA GLY A 148 2.65 8.70 2.99
C GLY A 148 1.27 8.33 3.53
N ALA A 149 0.32 7.92 2.67
CA ALA A 149 -0.97 7.43 3.14
C ALA A 149 -0.86 6.03 3.77
N LYS A 150 -1.70 5.78 4.77
CA LYS A 150 -2.02 4.42 5.20
C LYS A 150 -3.05 3.84 4.24
N VAL A 151 -2.81 2.63 3.76
CA VAL A 151 -3.72 1.95 2.84
C VAL A 151 -4.02 0.53 3.32
N HIS A 152 -5.30 0.18 3.33
CA HIS A 152 -5.76 -1.18 3.51
C HIS A 152 -6.27 -1.72 2.18
N ILE A 153 -5.64 -2.75 1.66
CA ILE A 153 -6.05 -3.49 0.46
C ILE A 153 -7.01 -4.58 0.93
N ILE A 154 -8.29 -4.45 0.62
CA ILE A 154 -9.35 -5.32 1.18
C ILE A 154 -9.47 -6.63 0.39
N ILE A 155 -9.43 -6.55 -0.93
CA ILE A 155 -9.40 -7.75 -1.79
C ILE A 155 -7.94 -8.02 -2.16
N GLN A 156 -7.51 -9.26 -2.00
CA GLN A 156 -6.09 -9.62 -2.08
C GLN A 156 -5.92 -10.92 -2.85
N ASP A 157 -5.01 -10.94 -3.82
CA ASP A 157 -4.40 -12.14 -4.38
C ASP A 157 -2.89 -12.13 -4.06
N ALA A 158 -2.42 -13.14 -3.34
CA ALA A 158 -1.02 -13.23 -2.94
C ALA A 158 -0.06 -13.58 -4.10
N LYS A 159 -0.59 -13.99 -5.26
CA LYS A 159 0.20 -14.39 -6.44
C LYS A 159 0.18 -13.35 -7.55
N ASP A 160 -0.90 -12.60 -7.65
CA ASP A 160 -1.08 -11.58 -8.67
C ASP A 160 -0.71 -10.22 -8.12
N GLY A 161 0.42 -9.70 -8.55
CA GLY A 161 0.86 -8.35 -8.25
C GLY A 161 0.36 -7.33 -9.28
N ILE A 162 1.05 -6.18 -9.34
CA ILE A 162 0.85 -5.21 -10.43
C ILE A 162 1.42 -5.80 -11.72
N ARG A 163 0.60 -5.93 -12.75
CA ARG A 163 0.90 -6.61 -14.01
C ARG A 163 0.94 -5.63 -15.17
N ASN A 164 2.01 -5.69 -15.99
CA ASN A 164 2.17 -4.85 -17.19
C ASN A 164 1.87 -5.63 -18.49
N ASP A 165 1.26 -6.79 -18.36
CA ASP A 165 0.93 -7.65 -19.47
C ASP A 165 -0.20 -7.04 -20.31
N LYS A 166 -0.18 -7.32 -21.60
CA LYS A 166 -1.20 -6.79 -22.51
C LYS A 166 -2.60 -7.31 -22.20
N PHE A 167 -2.67 -8.57 -21.77
CA PHE A 167 -3.86 -9.23 -21.27
C PHE A 167 -3.51 -9.86 -19.94
N LEU A 168 -4.40 -9.69 -18.96
CA LEU A 168 -4.20 -10.25 -17.63
C LEU A 168 -4.75 -11.68 -17.59
N ASP A 169 -3.97 -12.57 -16.97
CA ASP A 169 -4.43 -13.93 -16.72
C ASP A 169 -5.58 -13.92 -15.71
N VAL A 170 -6.55 -14.79 -15.95
CA VAL A 170 -7.75 -14.93 -15.13
C VAL A 170 -7.45 -15.82 -13.93
N SER A 171 -7.90 -15.41 -12.75
CA SER A 171 -7.82 -16.20 -11.54
C SER A 171 -9.10 -16.08 -10.70
N ASP A 172 -9.26 -16.98 -9.72
CA ASP A 172 -10.34 -16.97 -8.74
C ASP A 172 -9.78 -17.10 -7.31
N ARG A 173 -8.50 -16.73 -7.13
CA ARG A 173 -7.74 -16.90 -5.90
C ARG A 173 -7.89 -15.76 -4.91
N GLU A 174 -8.60 -14.72 -5.27
CA GLU A 174 -8.78 -13.55 -4.44
C GLU A 174 -9.48 -13.91 -3.12
N THR A 175 -9.03 -13.22 -2.10
CA THR A 175 -9.58 -13.32 -0.75
C THR A 175 -9.97 -11.95 -0.20
N CYS A 176 -10.89 -11.90 0.73
CA CYS A 176 -11.13 -10.69 1.51
C CYS A 176 -10.21 -10.73 2.75
N MET A 177 -9.02 -10.14 2.63
CA MET A 177 -7.99 -10.14 3.67
C MET A 177 -7.74 -11.55 4.26
N GLY A 178 -7.46 -12.51 3.37
CA GLY A 178 -7.19 -13.91 3.69
C GLY A 178 -8.43 -14.78 3.93
N GLN A 179 -9.62 -14.23 3.91
CA GLN A 179 -10.87 -14.98 4.04
C GLN A 179 -11.47 -15.29 2.67
N VAL A 180 -11.99 -16.51 2.49
CA VAL A 180 -12.67 -16.92 1.26
C VAL A 180 -13.84 -15.99 0.96
N ILE A 181 -13.95 -15.57 -0.30
CA ILE A 181 -15.05 -14.73 -0.78
C ILE A 181 -16.28 -15.61 -1.04
N PRO A 182 -17.45 -15.31 -0.41
CA PRO A 182 -18.65 -16.11 -0.61
C PRO A 182 -19.22 -16.00 -2.03
N LEU A 183 -19.77 -17.09 -2.57
CA LEU A 183 -20.48 -17.08 -3.86
C LEU A 183 -21.72 -16.16 -3.83
N ASN A 184 -22.41 -16.06 -2.71
CA ASN A 184 -23.59 -15.22 -2.57
C ASN A 184 -23.21 -13.73 -2.58
N GLN A 185 -23.77 -12.96 -3.50
CA GLN A 185 -23.48 -11.54 -3.70
C GLN A 185 -23.69 -10.69 -2.44
N VAL A 186 -24.81 -10.86 -1.74
CA VAL A 186 -25.11 -10.09 -0.54
C VAL A 186 -24.06 -10.35 0.55
N LYS A 187 -23.69 -11.62 0.74
CA LYS A 187 -22.66 -12.01 1.71
C LYS A 187 -21.28 -11.46 1.33
N ARG A 188 -20.92 -11.43 0.03
CA ARG A 188 -19.67 -10.83 -0.44
C ARG A 188 -19.59 -9.34 -0.12
N LEU A 189 -20.66 -8.60 -0.42
CA LEU A 189 -20.74 -7.17 -0.15
C LEU A 189 -20.68 -6.90 1.37
N GLN A 190 -21.43 -7.68 2.15
CA GLN A 190 -21.40 -7.56 3.62
C GLN A 190 -20.00 -7.84 4.18
N GLN A 191 -19.33 -8.90 3.73
CA GLN A 191 -17.97 -9.24 4.17
C GLN A 191 -16.99 -8.08 4.01
N ARG A 192 -17.02 -7.38 2.87
CA ARG A 192 -16.18 -6.21 2.60
C ARG A 192 -16.50 -5.05 3.54
N CYS A 193 -17.80 -4.76 3.70
CA CYS A 193 -18.26 -3.72 4.61
C CYS A 193 -17.87 -4.01 6.07
N ASP A 194 -18.01 -5.24 6.52
CA ASP A 194 -17.66 -5.64 7.88
C ASP A 194 -16.15 -5.50 8.11
N LYS A 195 -15.33 -5.91 7.13
CA LYS A 195 -13.89 -5.78 7.22
C LYS A 195 -13.45 -4.31 7.25
N ILE A 196 -14.01 -3.46 6.41
CA ILE A 196 -13.75 -2.01 6.43
C ILE A 196 -14.16 -1.41 7.78
N ASN A 197 -15.34 -1.76 8.30
CA ASN A 197 -15.83 -1.25 9.58
C ASN A 197 -14.96 -1.70 10.76
N GLU A 198 -14.45 -2.92 10.72
CA GLU A 198 -13.52 -3.44 11.73
C GLU A 198 -12.23 -2.60 11.75
N LEU A 199 -11.64 -2.36 10.58
CA LEU A 199 -10.42 -1.56 10.43
C LEU A 199 -10.67 -0.10 10.81
N PHE A 200 -11.77 0.48 10.36
CA PHE A 200 -12.16 1.87 10.65
C PHE A 200 -12.26 2.16 12.15
N LYS A 201 -12.72 1.19 12.96
CA LYS A 201 -12.78 1.34 14.42
C LYS A 201 -11.39 1.39 15.07
N LYS A 202 -10.39 0.76 14.46
CA LYS A 202 -9.01 0.70 14.95
C LYS A 202 -8.17 1.88 14.50
N ASP A 203 -8.45 2.39 13.30
CA ASP A 203 -7.70 3.46 12.67
C ASP A 203 -7.97 4.83 13.32
N LYS A 204 -6.91 5.63 13.46
CA LYS A 204 -6.93 6.94 14.13
C LYS A 204 -6.69 8.12 13.17
N GLU A 205 -6.40 7.84 11.92
CA GLU A 205 -6.17 8.84 10.89
C GLU A 205 -7.38 9.78 10.77
N HIS A 206 -7.11 11.08 10.64
CA HIS A 206 -8.18 12.10 10.59
C HIS A 206 -8.96 12.13 9.27
N TYR A 207 -8.31 11.67 8.18
CA TYR A 207 -8.94 11.53 6.87
C TYR A 207 -9.05 10.06 6.52
N ARG A 208 -10.27 9.52 6.45
CA ARG A 208 -10.51 8.09 6.17
C ARG A 208 -11.55 7.95 5.06
N ARG A 209 -11.23 7.17 4.01
CA ARG A 209 -12.11 6.94 2.84
C ARG A 209 -12.06 5.49 2.39
N ALA A 210 -13.22 4.93 2.07
CA ALA A 210 -13.35 3.69 1.31
C ALA A 210 -13.55 4.03 -0.17
N LEU A 211 -12.79 3.37 -1.04
CA LEU A 211 -12.89 3.50 -2.49
C LEU A 211 -13.09 2.11 -3.08
N PHE A 212 -14.14 1.98 -3.90
CA PHE A 212 -14.47 0.77 -4.63
C PHE A 212 -14.20 1.02 -6.11
N ILE A 213 -13.42 0.16 -6.74
CA ILE A 213 -12.99 0.31 -8.13
C ILE A 213 -13.68 -0.76 -8.96
N HIS A 214 -14.43 -0.33 -9.96
CA HIS A 214 -15.12 -1.15 -10.94
C HIS A 214 -14.75 -0.74 -12.37
N LEU A 215 -14.91 -1.67 -13.30
CA LEU A 215 -14.76 -1.44 -14.74
C LEU A 215 -16.07 -1.80 -15.44
N ASP A 216 -17.09 -0.99 -15.18
CA ASP A 216 -18.41 -1.21 -15.75
C ASP A 216 -18.40 -1.10 -17.29
N SER A 217 -18.94 -2.10 -17.96
CA SER A 217 -19.33 -1.98 -19.35
C SER A 217 -20.75 -1.41 -19.41
N ARG A 218 -20.90 -0.21 -19.97
CA ARG A 218 -22.24 0.30 -20.30
C ARG A 218 -22.56 0.05 -21.75
N SER A 219 -23.87 -0.06 -22.04
CA SER A 219 -24.41 -0.28 -23.38
C SER A 219 -23.84 0.69 -24.42
N GLU A 220 -23.74 0.21 -25.65
CA GLU A 220 -23.05 0.75 -26.83
C GLU A 220 -23.36 2.19 -27.25
N SER A 221 -24.32 2.89 -26.62
CA SER A 221 -24.83 4.16 -27.13
C SER A 221 -24.12 5.42 -26.63
N LYS A 222 -23.33 5.35 -25.56
CA LYS A 222 -22.60 6.51 -25.04
C LYS A 222 -21.32 6.09 -24.30
N GLN A 223 -20.18 6.42 -24.87
CA GLN A 223 -18.92 6.24 -24.20
C GLN A 223 -18.78 7.27 -23.06
N ILE A 224 -18.69 6.77 -21.83
CA ILE A 224 -18.38 7.57 -20.65
C ILE A 224 -17.13 6.95 -20.04
N ASP A 225 -16.05 7.72 -19.98
CA ASP A 225 -14.76 7.20 -19.60
C ASP A 225 -14.67 6.88 -18.09
N VAL A 226 -15.26 7.71 -17.24
CA VAL A 226 -15.23 7.54 -15.77
C VAL A 226 -16.44 8.18 -15.12
N PHE A 227 -17.00 7.53 -14.07
CA PHE A 227 -17.98 8.15 -13.19
C PHE A 227 -17.69 7.81 -11.73
N PHE A 228 -18.15 8.70 -10.84
CA PHE A 228 -17.92 8.59 -9.42
C PHE A 228 -19.27 8.54 -8.68
N TYR A 229 -19.51 7.40 -8.03
CA TYR A 229 -20.68 7.23 -7.17
C TYR A 229 -20.33 7.57 -5.72
N HIS A 230 -21.33 8.04 -4.99
CA HIS A 230 -21.23 8.22 -3.55
C HIS A 230 -22.53 7.83 -2.87
N TYR A 231 -22.47 7.48 -1.61
CA TYR A 231 -23.66 7.26 -0.80
C TYR A 231 -24.35 8.62 -0.52
N ASP A 232 -25.64 8.72 -0.77
CA ASP A 232 -26.41 9.98 -0.66
C ASP A 232 -26.32 10.63 0.73
N GLY A 233 -26.30 9.82 1.79
CA GLY A 233 -26.10 10.28 3.17
C GLY A 233 -24.70 10.79 3.50
N SER A 234 -23.73 10.73 2.55
CA SER A 234 -22.34 11.09 2.79
C SER A 234 -21.93 12.41 2.10
N ALA A 235 -22.03 13.51 2.81
CA ALA A 235 -21.51 14.81 2.33
C ALA A 235 -20.00 14.75 1.98
N LYS A 236 -19.22 14.00 2.76
CA LYS A 236 -17.78 13.80 2.49
C LYS A 236 -17.52 12.92 1.26
N GLY A 237 -18.36 11.91 1.02
CA GLY A 237 -18.31 11.09 -0.20
C GLY A 237 -18.65 11.91 -1.43
N LYS A 238 -19.72 12.70 -1.37
CA LYS A 238 -20.13 13.62 -2.43
C LYS A 238 -19.02 14.61 -2.79
N HIS A 239 -18.40 15.21 -1.78
CA HIS A 239 -17.29 16.15 -2.01
C HIS A 239 -16.11 15.48 -2.72
N LEU A 240 -15.71 14.28 -2.30
CA LEU A 240 -14.64 13.53 -2.95
C LEU A 240 -15.02 13.16 -4.40
N ALA A 241 -16.21 12.61 -4.64
CA ALA A 241 -16.69 12.26 -5.97
C ALA A 241 -16.67 13.47 -6.92
N ASN A 242 -17.18 14.62 -6.49
CA ASN A 242 -17.15 15.86 -7.27
C ASN A 242 -15.71 16.33 -7.55
N THR A 243 -14.82 16.21 -6.58
CA THR A 243 -13.41 16.60 -6.73
C THR A 243 -12.73 15.71 -7.79
N LEU A 244 -12.93 14.40 -7.71
CA LEU A 244 -12.39 13.45 -8.70
C LEU A 244 -12.97 13.72 -10.09
N GLN A 245 -14.28 13.88 -10.22
CA GLN A 245 -14.93 14.22 -11.49
C GLN A 245 -14.34 15.48 -12.12
N ASN A 246 -14.13 16.54 -11.31
CA ASN A 246 -13.54 17.79 -11.80
C ASN A 246 -12.08 17.62 -12.25
N VAL A 247 -11.30 16.75 -11.59
CA VAL A 247 -9.92 16.47 -12.00
C VAL A 247 -9.90 15.71 -13.33
N PHE A 248 -10.77 14.71 -13.50
CA PHE A 248 -10.85 13.92 -14.74
C PHE A 248 -11.37 14.74 -15.92
N ASN A 249 -12.31 15.67 -15.69
CA ASN A 249 -12.83 16.55 -16.75
C ASN A 249 -11.81 17.59 -17.26
N ARG A 250 -10.68 17.80 -16.55
CA ARG A 250 -9.62 18.73 -16.97
C ARG A 250 -8.59 18.09 -17.91
N LYS A 251 -8.70 16.80 -18.16
CA LYS A 251 -7.86 16.05 -19.11
C LYS A 251 -8.58 15.85 -20.43
#